data_ff7ca8b4d636626097a83f5e3c05724a
#
_entry.id   ff7ca8b4d636626097a83f5e3c05724a
#
_cell.length_a   1.000
_cell.length_b   1.000
_cell.length_c   1.000
_cell.angle_alpha   90.00
_cell.angle_beta   90.00
_cell.angle_gamma   90.00
#
_symmetry.space_group_name_H-M   'P 1'
#
loop_
_entity.id
_entity.type
_entity.pdbx_description
1 polymer ?
#
loop_
_entity_poly.entity_id
_entity_poly.type
_entity_poly.pdbx_seq_one_letter_code
_entity_poly.pdbx_strand_id
1 'polypeptide(L)'
;MRLSKEDATAVAKQDLADRIGVNKGTIEELSISEQDFPDMSLGAPVGDEMSAQMISTGWEIDLGAKGKTYKYRADKYQVRLVDFDGQNYVIR
;
A
#
# COMPACT_ATOMS: atom_id res chain seq x y z
N MET A 1 -10.14 4.63 13.56
CA MET A 1 -9.75 3.24 13.82
C MET A 1 -8.36 3.00 13.26
N ARG A 2 -7.49 2.37 14.04
CA ARG A 2 -6.12 2.08 13.59
C ARG A 2 -6.09 0.76 12.82
N LEU A 3 -5.31 0.74 11.76
CA LEU A 3 -5.10 -0.46 10.97
C LEU A 3 -4.01 -1.32 11.60
N SER A 4 -4.24 -2.61 11.69
CA SER A 4 -3.18 -3.59 11.93
C SER A 4 -2.52 -3.93 10.60
N LYS A 5 -1.42 -4.70 10.65
CA LYS A 5 -0.79 -5.23 9.44
C LYS A 5 -1.80 -6.04 8.61
N GLU A 6 -2.61 -6.85 9.28
CA GLU A 6 -3.62 -7.68 8.63
C GLU A 6 -4.72 -6.84 8.00
N ASP A 7 -5.16 -5.78 8.70
CA ASP A 7 -6.16 -4.85 8.16
C ASP A 7 -5.64 -4.14 6.91
N ALA A 8 -4.41 -3.64 6.98
CA ALA A 8 -3.78 -2.95 5.84
C ALA A 8 -3.63 -3.89 4.64
N THR A 9 -3.24 -5.13 4.89
CA THR A 9 -3.11 -6.14 3.84
C THR A 9 -4.46 -6.45 3.20
N ALA A 10 -5.51 -6.57 4.00
CA ALA A 10 -6.86 -6.81 3.48
C ALA A 10 -7.35 -5.64 2.63
N VAL A 11 -7.10 -4.41 3.05
CA VAL A 11 -7.44 -3.21 2.28
C VAL A 11 -6.69 -3.21 0.96
N ALA A 12 -5.39 -3.51 0.98
CA ALA A 12 -4.57 -3.56 -0.22
C ALA A 12 -5.08 -4.62 -1.21
N LYS A 13 -5.39 -5.81 -0.73
CA LYS A 13 -5.92 -6.89 -1.59
C LYS A 13 -7.25 -6.51 -2.22
N GLN A 14 -8.15 -5.91 -1.44
CA GLN A 14 -9.45 -5.50 -1.97
C GLN A 14 -9.30 -4.42 -3.02
N ASP A 15 -8.43 -3.43 -2.77
CA ASP A 15 -8.16 -2.39 -3.76
C ASP A 15 -7.60 -2.99 -5.05
N LEU A 16 -6.62 -3.88 -4.94
CA LEU A 16 -6.00 -4.48 -6.12
C LEU A 16 -7.01 -5.31 -6.90
N ALA A 17 -7.82 -6.11 -6.23
CA ALA A 17 -8.84 -6.92 -6.89
C ALA A 17 -9.81 -6.06 -7.70
N ASP A 18 -10.28 -4.96 -7.11
CA ASP A 18 -11.21 -4.04 -7.77
C ASP A 18 -10.51 -3.27 -8.90
N ARG A 19 -9.26 -2.88 -8.69
CA ARG A 19 -8.52 -2.05 -9.64
C ARG A 19 -8.15 -2.79 -10.91
N ILE A 20 -7.75 -4.05 -10.81
CA ILE A 20 -7.33 -4.84 -11.99
C ILE A 20 -8.37 -5.89 -12.41
N GLY A 21 -9.51 -5.94 -11.72
CA GLY A 21 -10.63 -6.80 -12.11
C GLY A 21 -10.37 -8.29 -11.92
N VAL A 22 -9.77 -8.69 -10.81
CA VAL A 22 -9.53 -10.10 -10.48
C VAL A 22 -10.24 -10.48 -9.19
N ASN A 23 -10.40 -11.77 -8.98
CA ASN A 23 -10.92 -12.29 -7.72
C ASN A 23 -9.86 -12.11 -6.64
N LYS A 24 -10.26 -11.59 -5.48
CA LYS A 24 -9.36 -11.36 -4.35
C LYS A 24 -8.61 -12.63 -3.93
N GLY A 25 -9.26 -13.78 -4.06
CA GLY A 25 -8.63 -15.06 -3.71
C GLY A 25 -7.48 -15.48 -4.61
N THR A 26 -7.30 -14.84 -5.77
CA THR A 26 -6.19 -15.13 -6.68
C THR A 26 -4.97 -14.26 -6.44
N ILE A 27 -5.06 -13.29 -5.52
CA ILE A 27 -3.96 -12.40 -5.19
C ILE A 27 -3.06 -13.06 -4.15
N GLU A 28 -1.77 -13.11 -4.46
CA GLU A 28 -0.77 -13.70 -3.57
C GLU A 28 -0.10 -12.65 -2.70
N GLU A 29 0.15 -12.99 -1.44
CA GLU A 29 1.00 -12.18 -0.57
C GLU A 29 2.43 -12.62 -0.80
N LEU A 30 3.20 -11.78 -1.50
CA LEU A 30 4.59 -12.10 -1.82
C LEU A 30 5.52 -11.75 -0.67
N SER A 31 5.32 -10.58 -0.06
CA SER A 31 6.15 -10.11 1.03
C SER A 31 5.41 -9.05 1.83
N ILE A 32 5.50 -9.12 3.14
CA ILE A 32 5.01 -8.07 4.02
C ILE A 32 6.11 -7.83 5.05
N SER A 33 6.70 -6.62 5.02
CA SER A 33 7.81 -6.29 5.90
C SER A 33 7.57 -4.97 6.62
N GLU A 34 8.00 -4.90 7.88
CA GLU A 34 7.94 -3.67 8.63
C GLU A 34 9.01 -2.71 8.12
N GLN A 35 8.64 -1.44 7.97
CA GLN A 35 9.51 -0.41 7.40
C GLN A 35 9.33 0.90 8.15
N ASP A 36 10.41 1.68 8.21
CA ASP A 36 10.36 3.07 8.64
C ASP A 36 10.36 3.94 7.39
N PHE A 37 9.32 4.75 7.23
CA PHE A 37 9.21 5.64 6.08
C PHE A 37 9.67 7.05 6.45
N PRO A 38 10.25 7.80 5.49
CA PRO A 38 10.90 9.08 5.80
C PRO A 38 9.92 10.21 6.14
N ASP A 39 8.66 10.07 5.77
CA ASP A 39 7.66 11.12 6.01
C ASP A 39 6.26 10.51 6.13
N MET A 40 5.28 11.37 6.38
CA MET A 40 3.90 10.93 6.61
C MET A 40 3.15 10.53 5.33
N SER A 41 3.77 10.71 4.14
CA SER A 41 3.24 10.16 2.89
C SER A 41 3.80 8.77 2.60
N LEU A 42 4.55 8.19 3.53
CA LEU A 42 5.21 6.89 3.41
C LEU A 42 6.19 6.83 2.22
N GLY A 43 6.79 7.98 1.88
CA GLY A 43 7.66 8.07 0.71
C GLY A 43 6.94 7.87 -0.62
N ALA A 44 5.62 7.98 -0.64
CA ALA A 44 4.79 7.75 -1.82
C ALA A 44 3.77 8.89 -1.98
N PRO A 45 4.22 10.13 -2.19
CA PRO A 45 3.33 11.29 -2.28
C PRO A 45 2.43 11.20 -3.51
N VAL A 46 1.25 11.81 -3.41
CA VAL A 46 0.28 11.89 -4.50
C VAL A 46 0.20 13.34 -4.96
N GLY A 47 0.47 13.58 -6.25
CA GLY A 47 0.44 14.93 -6.83
C GLY A 47 1.38 15.88 -6.11
N ASP A 48 0.85 17.05 -5.72
CA ASP A 48 1.60 18.09 -5.00
C ASP A 48 1.43 17.97 -3.48
N GLU A 49 1.15 16.79 -2.99
CA GLU A 49 0.91 16.54 -1.57
C GLU A 49 2.10 16.98 -0.73
N MET A 50 1.81 17.73 0.33
CA MET A 50 2.80 18.13 1.31
C MET A 50 2.59 17.32 2.58
N SER A 51 3.63 16.63 3.02
CA SER A 51 3.56 15.74 4.18
C SER A 51 4.53 16.19 5.26
N ALA A 52 4.15 15.94 6.52
CA ALA A 52 5.04 16.19 7.63
C ALA A 52 6.30 15.33 7.51
N GLN A 53 7.46 15.91 7.80
CA GLN A 53 8.76 15.24 7.75
C GLN A 53 9.00 14.45 9.03
N MET A 54 8.12 13.51 9.32
CA MET A 54 8.20 12.66 10.51
C MET A 54 8.31 11.22 10.06
N ILE A 55 9.22 10.47 10.69
CA ILE A 55 9.34 9.03 10.41
C ILE A 55 8.03 8.35 10.80
N SER A 56 7.50 7.56 9.88
CA SER A 56 6.31 6.77 10.09
C SER A 56 6.67 5.29 9.99
N THR A 57 6.40 4.53 11.03
CA THR A 57 6.63 3.09 11.02
C THR A 57 5.39 2.39 10.51
N GLY A 58 5.56 1.51 9.55
CA GLY A 58 4.45 0.77 8.96
C GLY A 58 4.93 -0.45 8.21
N TRP A 59 4.30 -0.75 7.08
CA TRP A 59 4.56 -1.99 6.34
C TRP A 59 4.67 -1.71 4.85
N GLU A 60 5.62 -2.42 4.20
CA GLU A 60 5.64 -2.54 2.75
C GLU A 60 4.99 -3.88 2.40
N ILE A 61 3.99 -3.83 1.54
CA ILE A 61 3.17 -4.99 1.18
C ILE A 61 3.32 -5.23 -0.31
N ASP A 62 3.92 -6.36 -0.67
CA ASP A 62 4.06 -6.75 -2.06
C ASP A 62 3.04 -7.84 -2.37
N LEU A 63 2.17 -7.57 -3.33
CA LEU A 63 1.13 -8.49 -3.77
C LEU A 63 1.39 -8.94 -5.20
N GLY A 64 1.11 -10.19 -5.49
CA GLY A 64 1.25 -10.76 -6.82
C GLY A 64 -0.10 -11.06 -7.45
N ALA A 65 -0.25 -10.69 -8.72
CA ALA A 65 -1.45 -11.01 -9.51
C ALA A 65 -1.10 -10.94 -11.00
N LYS A 66 -1.63 -11.85 -11.78
CA LYS A 66 -1.44 -11.88 -13.23
C LYS A 66 0.04 -11.81 -13.65
N GLY A 67 0.93 -12.45 -12.87
CA GLY A 67 2.36 -12.48 -13.15
C GLY A 67 3.10 -11.19 -12.87
N LYS A 68 2.48 -10.25 -12.17
CA LYS A 68 3.09 -8.96 -11.83
C LYS A 68 3.12 -8.76 -10.32
N THR A 69 4.04 -7.91 -9.85
CA THR A 69 4.11 -7.49 -8.46
C THR A 69 3.56 -6.08 -8.32
N TYR A 70 2.69 -5.90 -7.33
CA TYR A 70 2.10 -4.61 -7.00
C TYR A 70 2.51 -4.23 -5.59
N LYS A 71 2.95 -2.98 -5.41
CA LYS A 71 3.48 -2.53 -4.13
C LYS A 71 2.53 -1.60 -3.42
N TYR A 72 2.27 -1.90 -2.16
CA TYR A 72 1.51 -1.03 -1.28
C TYR A 72 2.37 -0.65 -0.09
N ARG A 73 2.15 0.52 0.44
CA ARG A 73 2.73 0.98 1.69
C ARG A 73 1.61 1.39 2.63
N ALA A 74 1.76 1.06 3.89
CA ALA A 74 0.73 1.32 4.87
C ALA A 74 1.33 1.62 6.23
N ASP A 75 0.58 2.33 7.05
CA ASP A 75 0.81 2.43 8.48
C ASP A 75 -0.54 2.25 9.18
N LYS A 76 -0.59 2.55 10.46
CA LYS A 76 -1.83 2.37 11.23
C LYS A 76 -2.95 3.34 10.85
N TYR A 77 -2.68 4.31 9.97
CA TYR A 77 -3.65 5.34 9.58
C TYR A 77 -4.03 5.32 8.11
N GLN A 78 -3.20 4.73 7.25
CA GLN A 78 -3.39 4.87 5.80
C GLN A 78 -2.83 3.68 5.02
N VAL A 79 -3.32 3.53 3.79
CA VAL A 79 -2.81 2.57 2.81
C VAL A 79 -2.60 3.32 1.50
N ARG A 80 -1.44 3.14 0.87
CA ARG A 80 -1.10 3.76 -0.42
C ARG A 80 -0.66 2.70 -1.41
N LEU A 81 -1.10 2.85 -2.66
CA LEU A 81 -0.61 2.06 -3.79
C LEU A 81 0.55 2.82 -4.42
N VAL A 82 1.68 2.15 -4.64
CA VAL A 82 2.91 2.80 -5.05
C VAL A 82 3.24 2.42 -6.50
N ASP A 83 3.52 3.45 -7.31
CA ASP A 83 4.02 3.28 -8.67
C ASP A 83 3.15 2.37 -9.54
N PHE A 84 1.85 2.56 -9.46
CA PHE A 84 0.90 1.87 -10.34
C PHE A 84 0.77 2.70 -11.61
N ASP A 85 1.26 2.17 -12.73
CA ASP A 85 1.34 2.90 -14.00
C ASP A 85 2.04 4.26 -13.86
N GLY A 86 3.07 4.31 -13.00
CA GLY A 86 3.87 5.50 -12.77
C GLY A 86 3.27 6.51 -11.80
N GLN A 87 2.20 6.16 -11.11
CA GLN A 87 1.54 7.04 -10.16
C GLN A 87 1.31 6.37 -8.81
N ASN A 88 1.24 7.18 -7.76
CA ASN A 88 0.88 6.72 -6.42
C ASN A 88 -0.58 7.09 -6.15
N TYR A 89 -1.25 6.31 -5.30
CA TYR A 89 -2.65 6.52 -4.95
C TYR A 89 -2.84 6.37 -3.45
N VAL A 90 -3.64 7.24 -2.86
CA VAL A 90 -4.09 7.07 -1.48
C VAL A 90 -5.36 6.23 -1.53
N ILE A 91 -5.30 5.04 -0.92
CA ILE A 91 -6.42 4.11 -0.93
C ILE A 91 -7.33 4.34 0.27
N ARG A 92 -6.71 4.68 1.39
CA ARG A 92 -7.46 4.87 2.63
C ARG A 92 -6.82 5.90 3.55
#